data_a1cb14d5a1a9c54ddebad2dde8fc8ccd
#
_entry.id   a1cb14d5a1a9c54ddebad2dde8fc8ccd
#
_cell.length_a   1.000
_cell.length_b   1.000
_cell.length_c   1.000
_cell.angle_alpha   90.00
_cell.angle_beta   90.00
_cell.angle_gamma   90.00
#
_symmetry.space_group_name_H-M   'P 1'
#
loop_
_entity.id
_entity.type
_entity.pdbx_description
1 polymer ?
#
loop_
_entity_poly.entity_id
_entity_poly.type
_entity_poly.pdbx_seq_one_letter_code
_entity_poly.pdbx_strand_id
1 'polypeptide(L)'
;MTLCLKPFLILSSFRPGWRISLACACYSSDLVMRQYSQVRDQCRRENKTFSYRQIQKVYTIVLFQDSPEEFHQFPGQYLHYAKQQFNTGLELDMIQEYLLIPLDIFLESQHNISNRWDAWLTVIASSDPERILDVVRVYPEFGELYRQVFRFRDDIKELMSMFSEALKILDTNTTKYMIEEQKEKLRKQEEEIRKQREEIKSQQEELLSAKAALAEKDSENQRLKALLAAKE
;
A
#
# COMPACT_ATOMS: atom_id res chain seq x y z
N MET A 1 -21.00 4.19 32.35
CA MET A 1 -21.29 3.63 30.99
C MET A 1 -20.14 4.02 30.09
N THR A 2 -19.10 3.21 30.04
CA THR A 2 -17.89 3.46 29.23
C THR A 2 -18.27 3.16 27.79
N LEU A 3 -18.38 4.20 26.96
CA LEU A 3 -18.51 4.06 25.51
C LEU A 3 -17.26 3.31 25.00
N CYS A 4 -17.40 2.00 24.82
CA CYS A 4 -16.40 1.21 24.15
C CYS A 4 -16.46 1.56 22.67
N LEU A 5 -15.73 2.61 22.28
CA LEU A 5 -15.53 2.97 20.88
C LEU A 5 -14.91 1.74 20.21
N LYS A 6 -15.64 1.10 19.30
CA LYS A 6 -15.07 0.04 18.47
C LYS A 6 -13.84 0.62 17.77
N PRO A 7 -12.68 0.00 17.88
CA PRO A 7 -11.48 0.53 17.27
C PRO A 7 -11.65 0.52 15.73
N PHE A 8 -11.59 1.69 15.14
CA PHE A 8 -11.56 1.85 13.70
C PHE A 8 -10.43 2.82 13.32
N LEU A 9 -9.91 2.63 12.14
CA LEU A 9 -8.85 3.45 11.59
C LEU A 9 -9.29 3.96 10.22
N ILE A 10 -9.08 5.25 9.96
CA ILE A 10 -9.30 5.89 8.67
C ILE A 10 -7.93 6.27 8.11
N LEU A 11 -7.63 5.80 6.90
CA LEU A 11 -6.44 6.14 6.16
C LEU A 11 -6.85 6.92 4.91
N SER A 12 -6.38 8.16 4.75
CA SER A 12 -6.87 9.08 3.73
C SER A 12 -5.95 9.28 2.52
N SER A 13 -4.69 8.80 2.55
CA SER A 13 -3.80 8.93 1.40
C SER A 13 -2.77 7.81 1.33
N PHE A 14 -2.65 7.18 0.16
CA PHE A 14 -1.61 6.21 -0.14
C PHE A 14 -0.69 6.76 -1.22
N ARG A 15 0.61 6.60 -1.03
CA ARG A 15 1.60 6.92 -2.07
C ARG A 15 1.65 5.80 -3.10
N PRO A 16 1.90 6.09 -4.39
CA PRO A 16 2.10 5.07 -5.42
C PRO A 16 3.17 4.06 -4.97
N GLY A 17 2.89 2.75 -5.14
CA GLY A 17 3.78 1.67 -4.73
C GLY A 17 3.58 1.11 -3.32
N TRP A 18 2.68 1.64 -2.52
CA TRP A 18 2.35 1.05 -1.22
C TRP A 18 1.46 -0.19 -1.40
N ARG A 19 1.84 -1.26 -0.70
CA ARG A 19 0.95 -2.42 -0.59
C ARG A 19 -0.14 -2.11 0.43
N ILE A 20 -1.31 -1.75 -0.05
CA ILE A 20 -2.50 -1.44 0.78
C ILE A 20 -2.77 -2.55 1.78
N SER A 21 -2.67 -3.81 1.34
CA SER A 21 -2.86 -4.99 2.19
C SER A 21 -1.89 -5.01 3.38
N LEU A 22 -0.62 -4.60 3.17
CA LEU A 22 0.36 -4.54 4.24
C LEU A 22 0.03 -3.41 5.23
N ALA A 23 -0.31 -2.22 4.74
CA ALA A 23 -0.70 -1.11 5.60
C ALA A 23 -1.93 -1.47 6.44
N CYS A 24 -2.99 -2.00 5.82
CA CYS A 24 -4.20 -2.47 6.52
C CYS A 24 -3.86 -3.51 7.59
N ALA A 25 -3.02 -4.50 7.28
CA ALA A 25 -2.61 -5.53 8.22
C ALA A 25 -1.81 -4.96 9.41
N CYS A 26 -0.85 -4.07 9.15
CA CYS A 26 -0.04 -3.43 10.21
C CYS A 26 -0.91 -2.62 11.17
N TYR A 27 -1.76 -1.74 10.62
CA TYR A 27 -2.61 -0.87 11.45
C TYR A 27 -3.66 -1.65 12.24
N SER A 28 -4.32 -2.62 11.61
CA SER A 28 -5.31 -3.45 12.31
C SER A 28 -4.67 -4.31 13.39
N SER A 29 -3.47 -4.83 13.16
CA SER A 29 -2.71 -5.59 14.16
C SER A 29 -2.26 -4.73 15.34
N ASP A 30 -1.84 -3.49 15.10
CA ASP A 30 -1.51 -2.53 16.18
C ASP A 30 -2.74 -2.27 17.07
N LEU A 31 -3.92 -2.06 16.48
CA LEU A 31 -5.15 -1.89 17.24
C LEU A 31 -5.52 -3.13 18.07
N VAL A 32 -5.34 -4.34 17.53
CA VAL A 32 -5.54 -5.59 18.27
C VAL A 32 -4.58 -5.68 19.46
N MET A 33 -3.30 -5.36 19.25
CA MET A 33 -2.29 -5.39 20.30
C MET A 33 -2.52 -4.35 21.39
N ARG A 34 -2.99 -3.16 21.04
CA ARG A 34 -3.40 -2.12 22.02
C ARG A 34 -4.58 -2.58 22.86
N GLN A 35 -5.62 -3.15 22.25
CA GLN A 35 -6.74 -3.73 22.98
C GLN A 35 -6.26 -4.83 23.93
N TYR A 36 -5.41 -5.76 23.44
CA TYR A 36 -4.84 -6.82 24.26
C TYR A 36 -4.16 -6.24 25.51
N SER A 37 -3.29 -5.28 25.35
CA SER A 37 -2.57 -4.64 26.45
C SER A 37 -3.52 -3.96 27.45
N GLN A 38 -4.49 -3.19 26.95
CA GLN A 38 -5.48 -2.50 27.77
C GLN A 38 -6.33 -3.46 28.58
N VAL A 39 -6.89 -4.49 27.93
CA VAL A 39 -7.75 -5.47 28.59
C VAL A 39 -6.97 -6.29 29.64
N ARG A 40 -5.76 -6.72 29.28
CA ARG A 40 -4.89 -7.43 30.22
C ARG A 40 -4.55 -6.61 31.45
N ASP A 41 -4.20 -5.34 31.28
CA ASP A 41 -3.83 -4.45 32.36
C ASP A 41 -5.05 -4.08 33.23
N GLN A 42 -6.23 -3.98 32.61
CA GLN A 42 -7.49 -3.81 33.34
C GLN A 42 -7.82 -5.06 34.17
N CYS A 43 -7.71 -6.26 33.59
CA CYS A 43 -7.93 -7.49 34.33
C CYS A 43 -6.98 -7.63 35.54
N ARG A 44 -5.70 -7.24 35.37
CA ARG A 44 -4.73 -7.22 36.50
C ARG A 44 -5.16 -6.26 37.61
N ARG A 45 -5.59 -5.05 37.27
CA ARG A 45 -6.06 -4.04 38.26
C ARG A 45 -7.32 -4.48 39.00
N GLU A 46 -8.21 -5.20 38.28
CA GLU A 46 -9.48 -5.66 38.84
C GLU A 46 -9.41 -7.08 39.44
N ASN A 47 -8.23 -7.70 39.52
CA ASN A 47 -8.05 -9.11 39.94
C ASN A 47 -8.95 -10.10 39.18
N LYS A 48 -9.19 -9.84 37.88
CA LYS A 48 -9.98 -10.71 37.02
C LYS A 48 -9.09 -11.55 36.12
N THR A 49 -9.60 -12.72 35.72
CA THR A 49 -8.91 -13.58 34.76
C THR A 49 -9.04 -12.99 33.37
N PHE A 50 -7.92 -12.85 32.64
CA PHE A 50 -7.88 -12.43 31.26
C PHE A 50 -8.46 -13.52 30.35
N SER A 51 -9.25 -13.12 29.35
CA SER A 51 -9.73 -14.01 28.28
C SER A 51 -9.60 -13.31 26.93
N TYR A 52 -9.12 -14.00 25.91
CA TYR A 52 -9.06 -13.51 24.53
C TYR A 52 -10.43 -13.16 23.95
N ARG A 53 -11.51 -13.71 24.47
CA ARG A 53 -12.89 -13.37 24.08
C ARG A 53 -13.29 -11.91 24.41
N GLN A 54 -12.50 -11.25 25.25
CA GLN A 54 -12.69 -9.83 25.59
C GLN A 54 -12.13 -8.88 24.53
N ILE A 55 -11.28 -9.39 23.61
CA ILE A 55 -10.78 -8.62 22.49
C ILE A 55 -11.91 -8.43 21.47
N GLN A 56 -12.19 -7.20 21.14
CA GLN A 56 -13.26 -6.85 20.20
C GLN A 56 -12.77 -6.88 18.76
N LYS A 57 -13.70 -7.07 17.83
CA LYS A 57 -13.46 -6.97 16.40
C LYS A 57 -12.93 -5.60 16.02
N VAL A 58 -11.93 -5.58 15.15
CA VAL A 58 -11.32 -4.38 14.59
C VAL A 58 -11.85 -4.16 13.18
N TYR A 59 -12.35 -2.98 12.92
CA TYR A 59 -12.76 -2.53 11.60
C TYR A 59 -11.74 -1.52 11.09
N THR A 60 -11.16 -1.78 9.92
CA THR A 60 -10.26 -0.84 9.25
C THR A 60 -10.97 -0.23 8.06
N ILE A 61 -11.23 1.08 8.12
CA ILE A 61 -11.84 1.83 7.03
C ILE A 61 -10.74 2.60 6.32
N VAL A 62 -10.62 2.38 5.01
CA VAL A 62 -9.63 3.04 4.16
C VAL A 62 -10.34 3.90 3.14
N LEU A 63 -10.02 5.19 3.13
CA LEU A 63 -10.52 6.15 2.16
C LEU A 63 -9.39 6.47 1.17
N PHE A 64 -9.64 6.27 -0.12
CA PHE A 64 -8.69 6.60 -1.18
C PHE A 64 -9.14 7.89 -1.87
N GLN A 65 -8.29 8.89 -1.89
CA GLN A 65 -8.52 10.07 -2.71
C GLN A 65 -8.28 9.76 -4.19
N ASP A 66 -7.19 9.05 -4.47
CA ASP A 66 -6.85 8.49 -5.77
C ASP A 66 -6.70 6.97 -5.59
N SER A 67 -7.66 6.20 -6.07
CA SER A 67 -7.70 4.76 -5.85
C SER A 67 -6.80 4.01 -6.85
N PRO A 68 -6.24 2.85 -6.46
CA PRO A 68 -5.51 1.95 -7.36
C PRO A 68 -6.36 1.46 -8.53
N GLU A 69 -5.70 1.12 -9.65
CA GLU A 69 -6.35 0.67 -10.89
C GLU A 69 -7.28 -0.53 -10.69
N GLU A 70 -7.00 -1.38 -9.71
CA GLU A 70 -7.81 -2.55 -9.42
C GLU A 70 -9.26 -2.18 -9.04
N PHE A 71 -9.48 -1.01 -8.43
CA PHE A 71 -10.82 -0.53 -8.08
C PHE A 71 -11.58 -0.02 -9.31
N HIS A 72 -10.90 0.52 -10.30
CA HIS A 72 -11.51 1.04 -11.53
C HIS A 72 -12.09 -0.07 -12.44
N GLN A 73 -11.81 -1.34 -12.14
CA GLN A 73 -12.48 -2.48 -12.76
C GLN A 73 -13.95 -2.60 -12.33
N PHE A 74 -14.36 -1.87 -11.29
CA PHE A 74 -15.72 -1.89 -10.73
C PHE A 74 -16.34 -0.48 -10.76
N PRO A 75 -16.64 0.08 -11.93
CA PRO A 75 -17.16 1.44 -12.05
C PRO A 75 -18.48 1.60 -11.30
N GLY A 76 -18.59 2.66 -10.51
CA GLY A 76 -19.77 2.93 -9.68
C GLY A 76 -19.85 2.13 -8.37
N GLN A 77 -18.97 1.17 -8.13
CA GLN A 77 -18.89 0.45 -6.87
C GLN A 77 -17.81 1.08 -5.98
N TYR A 78 -18.21 1.85 -5.01
CA TYR A 78 -17.34 2.58 -4.09
C TYR A 78 -17.29 2.02 -2.67
N LEU A 79 -17.91 0.88 -2.41
CA LEU A 79 -17.85 0.18 -1.12
C LEU A 79 -17.33 -1.23 -1.33
N HIS A 80 -16.09 -1.49 -0.91
CA HIS A 80 -15.46 -2.79 -0.99
C HIS A 80 -15.23 -3.33 0.42
N TYR A 81 -16.01 -4.34 0.76
CA TYR A 81 -15.94 -4.99 2.07
C TYR A 81 -15.13 -6.28 1.99
N ALA A 82 -14.12 -6.41 2.85
CA ALA A 82 -13.28 -7.59 2.92
C ALA A 82 -13.27 -8.19 4.33
N LYS A 83 -13.49 -9.49 4.39
CA LYS A 83 -13.32 -10.32 5.58
C LYS A 83 -12.60 -11.61 5.21
N GLN A 84 -11.94 -12.22 6.18
CA GLN A 84 -11.30 -13.51 5.98
C GLN A 84 -12.35 -14.62 5.88
N GLN A 85 -12.19 -15.49 4.89
CA GLN A 85 -13.04 -16.65 4.66
C GLN A 85 -12.20 -17.91 4.50
N PHE A 86 -12.71 -19.03 5.01
CA PHE A 86 -12.04 -20.32 4.86
C PHE A 86 -12.59 -21.04 3.62
N ASN A 87 -11.71 -21.69 2.88
CA ASN A 87 -12.07 -22.46 1.68
C ASN A 87 -12.99 -23.66 1.98
N THR A 88 -13.05 -24.10 3.23
CA THR A 88 -13.91 -25.19 3.69
C THR A 88 -15.32 -24.75 4.09
N GLY A 89 -15.62 -23.44 4.05
CA GLY A 89 -16.87 -22.88 4.55
C GLY A 89 -16.94 -22.82 6.09
N LEU A 90 -15.80 -23.03 6.79
CA LEU A 90 -15.74 -22.84 8.24
C LEU A 90 -16.05 -21.38 8.59
N GLU A 91 -17.02 -21.16 9.46
CA GLU A 91 -17.34 -19.84 10.01
C GLU A 91 -16.55 -19.61 11.31
N LEU A 92 -15.48 -18.84 11.20
CA LEU A 92 -14.67 -18.39 12.33
C LEU A 92 -14.47 -16.88 12.23
N ASP A 93 -14.77 -16.17 13.31
CA ASP A 93 -14.55 -14.72 13.37
C ASP A 93 -13.05 -14.42 13.55
N MET A 94 -12.41 -13.92 12.50
CA MET A 94 -11.00 -13.57 12.48
C MET A 94 -10.70 -12.18 13.03
N ILE A 95 -11.67 -11.56 13.70
CA ILE A 95 -11.59 -10.27 14.40
C ILE A 95 -11.16 -9.05 13.59
N GLN A 96 -10.73 -9.20 12.35
CA GLN A 96 -10.31 -8.10 11.47
C GLN A 96 -11.20 -8.06 10.24
N GLU A 97 -11.79 -6.89 9.98
CA GLU A 97 -12.58 -6.62 8.79
C GLU A 97 -12.15 -5.29 8.18
N TYR A 98 -12.27 -5.18 6.86
CA TYR A 98 -11.80 -4.03 6.11
C TYR A 98 -12.94 -3.47 5.26
N LEU A 99 -13.05 -2.14 5.22
CA LEU A 99 -13.91 -1.41 4.32
C LEU A 99 -13.04 -0.45 3.51
N LEU A 100 -12.95 -0.68 2.22
CA LEU A 100 -12.16 0.11 1.29
C LEU A 100 -13.09 0.98 0.47
N ILE A 101 -12.84 2.29 0.44
CA ILE A 101 -13.74 3.28 -0.16
C ILE A 101 -12.93 4.17 -1.12
N PRO A 102 -12.95 3.90 -2.43
CA PRO A 102 -12.42 4.78 -3.46
C PRO A 102 -13.31 6.02 -3.60
N LEU A 103 -12.85 7.17 -3.10
CA LEU A 103 -13.59 8.43 -3.12
C LEU A 103 -13.65 9.05 -4.51
N ASP A 104 -12.67 8.82 -5.35
CA ASP A 104 -12.65 9.17 -6.77
C ASP A 104 -13.82 8.50 -7.53
N ILE A 105 -13.97 7.18 -7.39
CA ILE A 105 -15.08 6.42 -7.99
C ILE A 105 -16.42 6.86 -7.38
N PHE A 106 -16.46 7.15 -6.07
CA PHE A 106 -17.66 7.68 -5.41
C PHE A 106 -18.07 9.01 -6.05
N LEU A 107 -17.14 9.96 -6.22
CA LEU A 107 -17.42 11.29 -6.80
C LEU A 107 -17.86 11.22 -8.26
N GLU A 108 -17.36 10.24 -9.03
CA GLU A 108 -17.76 10.01 -10.41
C GLU A 108 -19.17 9.43 -10.52
N SER A 109 -19.55 8.53 -9.60
CA SER A 109 -20.82 7.82 -9.63
C SER A 109 -21.96 8.54 -8.92
N GLN A 110 -21.63 9.45 -7.99
CA GLN A 110 -22.60 10.08 -7.11
C GLN A 110 -23.21 11.33 -7.75
N HIS A 111 -24.52 11.30 -8.00
CA HIS A 111 -25.26 12.45 -8.54
C HIS A 111 -26.25 13.05 -7.51
N ASN A 112 -26.75 12.26 -6.56
CA ASN A 112 -27.72 12.70 -5.56
C ASN A 112 -27.36 12.14 -4.17
N ILE A 113 -27.58 12.96 -3.15
CA ILE A 113 -27.38 12.57 -1.75
C ILE A 113 -28.61 11.78 -1.30
N SER A 114 -28.50 10.47 -1.30
CA SER A 114 -29.63 9.56 -1.01
C SER A 114 -29.76 9.22 0.49
N ASN A 115 -28.65 9.27 1.20
CA ASN A 115 -28.60 8.91 2.62
C ASN A 115 -27.48 9.66 3.35
N ARG A 116 -27.46 9.51 4.68
CA ARG A 116 -26.48 10.19 5.54
C ARG A 116 -25.04 9.73 5.29
N TRP A 117 -24.86 8.51 4.80
CA TRP A 117 -23.53 7.99 4.44
C TRP A 117 -22.97 8.72 3.21
N ASP A 118 -23.79 8.92 2.18
CA ASP A 118 -23.42 9.69 0.99
C ASP A 118 -23.06 11.13 1.37
N ALA A 119 -23.81 11.73 2.32
CA ALA A 119 -23.53 13.06 2.83
C ALA A 119 -22.13 13.13 3.47
N TRP A 120 -21.77 12.16 4.31
CA TRP A 120 -20.43 12.08 4.91
C TRP A 120 -19.33 11.91 3.86
N LEU A 121 -19.51 10.99 2.92
CA LEU A 121 -18.51 10.76 1.86
C LEU A 121 -18.36 12.01 0.97
N THR A 122 -19.44 12.71 0.65
CA THR A 122 -19.38 13.97 -0.12
C THR A 122 -18.59 15.04 0.60
N VAL A 123 -18.83 15.24 1.90
CA VAL A 123 -18.10 16.24 2.70
C VAL A 123 -16.61 15.91 2.83
N ILE A 124 -16.27 14.62 2.89
CA ILE A 124 -14.87 14.16 2.99
C ILE A 124 -14.16 14.23 1.63
N ALA A 125 -14.85 13.84 0.57
CA ALA A 125 -14.24 13.66 -0.76
C ALA A 125 -14.21 14.96 -1.59
N SER A 126 -15.25 15.81 -1.47
CA SER A 126 -15.42 16.96 -2.33
C SER A 126 -14.91 18.25 -1.69
N SER A 127 -14.16 19.02 -2.46
CA SER A 127 -13.85 20.44 -2.17
C SER A 127 -14.76 21.42 -2.94
N ASP A 128 -15.72 20.90 -3.70
CA ASP A 128 -16.68 21.70 -4.45
C ASP A 128 -17.73 22.31 -3.53
N PRO A 129 -17.83 23.65 -3.42
CA PRO A 129 -18.81 24.31 -2.55
C PRO A 129 -20.26 23.99 -2.91
N GLU A 130 -20.59 23.76 -4.18
CA GLU A 130 -21.97 23.47 -4.61
C GLU A 130 -22.40 22.11 -4.08
N ARG A 131 -21.56 21.08 -4.18
CA ARG A 131 -21.82 19.75 -3.61
C ARG A 131 -21.98 19.79 -2.10
N ILE A 132 -21.19 20.61 -1.40
CA ILE A 132 -21.32 20.81 0.04
C ILE A 132 -22.64 21.51 0.39
N LEU A 133 -23.05 22.51 -0.38
CA LEU A 133 -24.35 23.16 -0.19
C LEU A 133 -25.52 22.20 -0.39
N ASP A 134 -25.43 21.26 -1.32
CA ASP A 134 -26.46 20.24 -1.53
C ASP A 134 -26.54 19.29 -0.32
N VAL A 135 -25.41 18.92 0.28
CA VAL A 135 -25.40 18.17 1.56
C VAL A 135 -26.10 18.96 2.66
N VAL A 136 -25.76 20.25 2.82
CA VAL A 136 -26.32 21.09 3.87
C VAL A 136 -27.84 21.32 3.68
N ARG A 137 -28.31 21.38 2.43
CA ARG A 137 -29.76 21.49 2.15
C ARG A 137 -30.54 20.28 2.63
N VAL A 138 -29.98 19.07 2.49
CA VAL A 138 -30.63 17.81 2.89
C VAL A 138 -30.37 17.53 4.38
N TYR A 139 -29.16 17.84 4.88
CA TYR A 139 -28.71 17.58 6.23
C TYR A 139 -28.07 18.85 6.83
N PRO A 140 -28.86 19.77 7.42
CA PRO A 140 -28.37 21.08 7.93
C PRO A 140 -27.25 20.99 8.97
N GLU A 141 -27.18 19.90 9.73
CA GLU A 141 -26.14 19.66 10.73
C GLU A 141 -24.72 19.65 10.14
N PHE A 142 -24.55 19.31 8.88
CA PHE A 142 -23.27 19.35 8.20
C PHE A 142 -22.75 20.77 7.96
N GLY A 143 -23.62 21.77 7.95
CA GLY A 143 -23.22 23.18 7.82
C GLY A 143 -22.38 23.66 9.01
N GLU A 144 -22.70 23.24 10.23
CA GLU A 144 -21.90 23.56 11.42
C GLU A 144 -20.60 22.76 11.43
N LEU A 145 -20.67 21.49 11.12
CA LEU A 145 -19.47 20.63 10.99
C LEU A 145 -18.47 21.21 9.98
N TYR A 146 -18.95 21.61 8.80
CA TYR A 146 -18.12 22.18 7.74
C TYR A 146 -17.48 23.49 8.18
N ARG A 147 -18.20 24.37 8.91
CA ARG A 147 -17.64 25.57 9.51
C ARG A 147 -16.54 25.28 10.53
N GLN A 148 -16.71 24.25 11.34
CA GLN A 148 -15.67 23.83 12.30
C GLN A 148 -14.43 23.33 11.56
N VAL A 149 -14.59 22.42 10.57
CA VAL A 149 -13.47 21.92 9.75
C VAL A 149 -12.75 23.06 9.03
N PHE A 150 -13.48 24.05 8.53
CA PHE A 150 -12.87 25.21 7.86
C PHE A 150 -12.06 26.09 8.81
N ARG A 151 -12.51 26.26 10.06
CA ARG A 151 -11.74 26.96 11.10
C ARG A 151 -10.46 26.20 11.49
N PHE A 152 -10.51 24.85 11.52
CA PHE A 152 -9.34 24.01 11.79
C PHE A 152 -8.33 23.95 10.63
N ARG A 153 -8.74 24.32 9.42
CA ARG A 153 -7.85 24.31 8.25
C ARG A 153 -6.69 25.31 8.40
N ASP A 154 -6.87 26.37 9.14
CA ASP A 154 -5.80 27.33 9.46
C ASP A 154 -4.84 26.83 10.56
N ASP A 155 -5.22 25.76 11.29
CA ASP A 155 -4.44 25.20 12.40
C ASP A 155 -3.99 23.75 12.15
N ILE A 156 -3.50 23.50 10.91
CA ILE A 156 -2.99 22.18 10.46
C ILE A 156 -1.91 21.62 11.43
N LYS A 157 -1.16 22.48 12.12
CA LYS A 157 -0.13 22.06 13.09
C LYS A 157 -0.74 21.36 14.30
N GLU A 158 -1.89 21.80 14.77
CA GLU A 158 -2.57 21.21 15.94
C GLU A 158 -3.24 19.89 15.57
N LEU A 159 -3.82 19.78 14.35
CA LEU A 159 -4.38 18.53 13.82
C LEU A 159 -3.30 17.45 13.64
N MET A 160 -2.11 17.82 13.17
CA MET A 160 -1.00 16.88 13.04
C MET A 160 -0.44 16.41 14.39
N SER A 161 -0.61 17.17 15.47
CA SER A 161 -0.24 16.75 16.82
C SER A 161 -1.21 15.73 17.42
N MET A 162 -2.47 15.69 16.93
CA MET A 162 -3.50 14.72 17.35
C MET A 162 -3.35 13.35 16.69
N PHE A 163 -2.64 13.25 15.56
CA PHE A 163 -2.24 11.96 15.03
C PHE A 163 -1.21 11.34 15.97
N SER A 164 -1.61 10.24 16.60
CA SER A 164 -0.80 9.59 17.62
C SER A 164 0.64 9.38 17.14
N GLU A 165 1.58 9.57 18.07
CA GLU A 165 3.02 9.31 17.87
C GLU A 165 3.29 7.93 17.24
N ALA A 166 2.38 6.97 17.47
CA ALA A 166 2.36 5.66 16.84
C ALA A 166 2.18 5.67 15.31
N LEU A 167 1.37 6.57 14.75
CA LEU A 167 1.23 6.74 13.30
C LEU A 167 2.52 7.28 12.68
N LYS A 168 3.21 8.20 13.37
CA LYS A 168 4.53 8.71 12.94
C LYS A 168 5.59 7.60 12.97
N ILE A 169 5.58 6.75 13.99
CA ILE A 169 6.51 5.62 14.13
C ILE A 169 6.24 4.58 13.03
N LEU A 170 4.98 4.25 12.75
CA LEU A 170 4.60 3.31 11.70
C LEU A 170 4.97 3.82 10.31
N ASP A 171 4.70 5.09 10.01
CA ASP A 171 5.08 5.70 8.73
C ASP A 171 6.60 5.73 8.57
N THR A 172 7.34 6.08 9.61
CA THR A 172 8.81 6.05 9.63
C THR A 172 9.36 4.63 9.46
N ASN A 173 8.77 3.64 10.11
CA ASN A 173 9.21 2.24 10.01
C ASN A 173 8.87 1.64 8.63
N THR A 174 7.70 1.96 8.07
CA THR A 174 7.32 1.54 6.72
C THR A 174 8.26 2.14 5.68
N THR A 175 8.60 3.43 5.82
CA THR A 175 9.56 4.10 4.93
C THR A 175 10.96 3.48 5.02
N LYS A 176 11.44 3.15 6.23
CA LYS A 176 12.73 2.46 6.41
C LYS A 176 12.72 1.08 5.77
N TYR A 177 11.66 0.31 5.98
CA TYR A 177 11.52 -1.02 5.37
C TYR A 177 11.52 -0.96 3.83
N MET A 178 10.82 0.01 3.24
CA MET A 178 10.83 0.21 1.79
C MET A 178 12.22 0.60 1.26
N ILE A 179 12.95 1.43 2.00
CA ILE A 179 14.33 1.81 1.64
C ILE A 179 15.25 0.57 1.70
N GLU A 180 15.11 -0.27 2.70
CA GLU A 180 15.89 -1.51 2.83
C GLU A 180 15.55 -2.51 1.72
N GLU A 181 14.26 -2.68 1.39
CA GLU A 181 13.83 -3.52 0.27
C GLU A 181 14.38 -3.03 -1.07
N GLN A 182 14.37 -1.72 -1.32
CA GLN A 182 14.95 -1.14 -2.53
C GLN A 182 16.47 -1.31 -2.59
N LYS A 183 17.17 -1.12 -1.48
CA LYS A 183 18.62 -1.37 -1.39
C LYS A 183 18.97 -2.82 -1.69
N GLU A 184 18.19 -3.76 -1.17
CA GLU A 184 18.42 -5.18 -1.43
C GLU A 184 18.15 -5.55 -2.91
N LYS A 185 17.15 -4.96 -3.54
CA LYS A 185 16.90 -5.11 -4.99
C LYS A 185 18.04 -4.54 -5.83
N LEU A 186 18.52 -3.34 -5.48
CA LEU A 186 19.68 -2.72 -6.15
C LEU A 186 20.92 -3.60 -6.02
N ARG A 187 21.22 -4.10 -4.83
CA ARG A 187 22.36 -5.00 -4.60
C ARG A 187 22.29 -6.26 -5.47
N LYS A 188 21.10 -6.87 -5.59
CA LYS A 188 20.91 -8.05 -6.46
C LYS A 188 21.12 -7.71 -7.93
N GLN A 189 20.62 -6.56 -8.38
CA GLN A 189 20.83 -6.11 -9.76
C GLN A 189 22.31 -5.79 -10.05
N GLU A 190 23.01 -5.16 -9.13
CA GLU A 190 24.44 -4.89 -9.26
C GLU A 190 25.26 -6.19 -9.35
N GLU A 191 24.91 -7.18 -8.55
CA GLU A 191 25.56 -8.50 -8.57
C GLU A 191 25.31 -9.24 -9.90
N GLU A 192 24.10 -9.13 -10.44
CA GLU A 192 23.77 -9.70 -11.74
C GLU A 192 24.49 -9.00 -12.90
N ILE A 193 24.54 -7.67 -12.87
CA ILE A 193 25.30 -6.88 -13.84
C ILE A 193 26.79 -7.24 -13.78
N ARG A 194 27.35 -7.45 -12.59
CA ARG A 194 28.75 -7.88 -12.44
C ARG A 194 28.98 -9.24 -13.08
N LYS A 195 28.11 -10.23 -12.85
CA LYS A 195 28.20 -11.56 -13.48
C LYS A 195 28.14 -11.47 -14.98
N GLN A 196 27.18 -10.70 -15.52
CA GLN A 196 27.07 -10.50 -16.97
C GLN A 196 28.31 -9.83 -17.58
N ARG A 197 28.91 -8.87 -16.88
CA ARG A 197 30.18 -8.24 -17.34
C ARG A 197 31.34 -9.22 -17.36
N GLU A 198 31.46 -10.09 -16.37
CA GLU A 198 32.50 -11.13 -16.31
C GLU A 198 32.30 -12.14 -17.45
N GLU A 199 31.06 -12.53 -17.74
CA GLU A 199 30.72 -13.43 -18.83
C GLU A 199 31.01 -12.81 -20.21
N ILE A 200 30.63 -11.56 -20.42
CA ILE A 200 30.95 -10.81 -21.65
C ILE A 200 32.47 -10.72 -21.85
N LYS A 201 33.25 -10.48 -20.77
CA LYS A 201 34.69 -10.40 -20.84
C LYS A 201 35.29 -11.76 -21.25
N SER A 202 34.81 -12.85 -20.67
CA SER A 202 35.23 -14.22 -21.05
C SER A 202 34.94 -14.52 -22.52
N GLN A 203 33.72 -14.18 -22.98
CA GLN A 203 33.34 -14.36 -24.40
C GLN A 203 34.19 -13.50 -25.34
N GLN A 204 34.56 -12.29 -24.94
CA GLN A 204 35.46 -11.43 -25.73
C GLN A 204 36.86 -12.03 -25.83
N GLU A 205 37.42 -12.59 -24.75
CA GLU A 205 38.71 -13.27 -24.73
C GLU A 205 38.70 -14.52 -25.63
N GLU A 206 37.63 -15.34 -25.55
CA GLU A 206 37.43 -16.49 -26.43
C GLU A 206 37.34 -16.08 -27.91
N LEU A 207 36.62 -15.01 -28.20
CA LEU A 207 36.44 -14.50 -29.56
C LEU A 207 37.74 -13.94 -30.14
N LEU A 208 38.55 -13.31 -29.31
CA LEU A 208 39.89 -12.85 -29.68
C LEU A 208 40.83 -14.02 -29.99
N SER A 209 40.84 -15.06 -29.16
CA SER A 209 41.63 -16.28 -29.38
C SER A 209 41.22 -17.03 -30.64
N ALA A 210 39.87 -17.15 -30.89
CA ALA A 210 39.33 -17.77 -32.09
C ALA A 210 39.71 -16.99 -33.37
N LYS A 211 39.64 -15.65 -33.31
CA LYS A 211 40.10 -14.78 -34.42
C LYS A 211 41.59 -14.94 -34.73
N ALA A 212 42.44 -15.04 -33.72
CA ALA A 212 43.87 -15.25 -33.89
C ALA A 212 44.15 -16.60 -34.55
N ALA A 213 43.51 -17.67 -34.06
CA ALA A 213 43.60 -19.02 -34.68
C ALA A 213 43.11 -19.08 -36.15
N LEU A 214 42.06 -18.31 -36.45
CA LEU A 214 41.54 -18.21 -37.83
C LEU A 214 42.50 -17.48 -38.74
N ALA A 215 43.13 -16.39 -38.29
CA ALA A 215 44.15 -15.65 -39.05
C ALA A 215 45.38 -16.51 -39.32
N GLU A 216 45.79 -17.35 -38.37
CA GLU A 216 46.92 -18.28 -38.53
C GLU A 216 46.59 -19.35 -39.61
N LYS A 217 45.41 -19.94 -39.54
CA LYS A 217 44.96 -20.90 -40.56
C LYS A 217 44.83 -20.29 -41.96
N ASP A 218 44.34 -19.04 -42.05
CA ASP A 218 44.24 -18.33 -43.33
C ASP A 218 45.64 -18.06 -43.91
N SER A 219 46.63 -17.71 -43.08
CA SER A 219 48.01 -17.54 -43.52
C SER A 219 48.63 -18.87 -44.01
N GLU A 220 48.36 -19.98 -43.33
CA GLU A 220 48.80 -21.29 -43.69
C GLU A 220 48.13 -21.76 -45.03
N ASN A 221 46.83 -21.54 -45.18
CA ASN A 221 46.14 -21.79 -46.42
C ASN A 221 46.68 -20.98 -47.61
N GLN A 222 47.05 -19.72 -47.40
CA GLN A 222 47.68 -18.91 -48.42
C GLN A 222 49.06 -19.47 -48.81
N ARG A 223 49.88 -19.90 -47.83
CA ARG A 223 51.17 -20.56 -48.09
C ARG A 223 50.98 -21.86 -48.87
N LEU A 224 50.06 -22.70 -48.50
CA LEU A 224 49.76 -23.95 -49.20
C LEU A 224 49.25 -23.73 -50.63
N LYS A 225 48.41 -22.71 -50.84
CA LYS A 225 47.96 -22.31 -52.19
C LYS A 225 49.14 -21.82 -53.06
N ALA A 226 50.06 -21.03 -52.51
CA ALA A 226 51.23 -20.59 -53.21
C ALA A 226 52.19 -21.71 -53.56
N LEU A 227 52.35 -22.73 -52.68
CA LEU A 227 53.14 -23.93 -52.96
C LEU A 227 52.55 -24.84 -54.01
N LEU A 228 51.23 -24.92 -54.08
CA LEU A 228 50.52 -25.68 -55.15
C LEU A 228 50.68 -24.99 -56.51
N ALA A 229 50.53 -23.67 -56.59
CA ALA A 229 50.69 -22.90 -57.82
C ALA A 229 52.14 -22.87 -58.33
N ALA A 230 53.13 -23.16 -57.50
CA ALA A 230 54.53 -23.25 -57.90
C ALA A 230 54.94 -24.67 -58.39
N LYS A 231 54.04 -25.66 -58.35
CA LYS A 231 54.22 -27.03 -58.81
C LYS A 231 53.54 -27.36 -60.16
N GLU A 232 52.75 -26.43 -60.66
CA GLU A 232 52.23 -26.42 -62.03
C GLU A 232 53.16 -25.61 -62.94
#